data_95e68a99fea41c307474d70516c3e238
#
_entry.id   95e68a99fea41c307474d70516c3e238
#
_cell.length_a   1.000
_cell.length_b   1.000
_cell.length_c   1.000
_cell.angle_alpha   90.00
_cell.angle_beta   90.00
_cell.angle_gamma   90.00
#
_symmetry.space_group_name_H-M   'P 1'
#
loop_
_entity.id
_entity.type
_entity.pdbx_description
1 polymer ?
#
loop_
_entity_poly.entity_id
_entity_poly.type
_entity_poly.pdbx_seq_one_letter_code
_entity_poly.pdbx_strand_id
1 'polypeptide(L)'
;MIEFNKFAVGRLVRQLRKNRGLSQEVFSGLVGIARSHLAMIESGSKQANFETVWRIANAFDMAPHELVRLVEEEIQRAERTKQT
;
A
#
# COMPACT_ATOMS: atom_id res chain seq x y z
N MET A 1 -14.86 14.80 -5.97
CA MET A 1 -14.52 13.78 -4.98
C MET A 1 -13.68 12.69 -5.62
N ILE A 2 -12.66 12.21 -4.92
CA ILE A 2 -11.78 11.16 -5.43
C ILE A 2 -12.26 9.82 -4.90
N GLU A 3 -12.53 8.89 -5.80
CA GLU A 3 -12.96 7.55 -5.40
C GLU A 3 -11.77 6.72 -4.94
N PHE A 4 -12.02 5.84 -3.98
CA PHE A 4 -11.00 4.94 -3.49
C PHE A 4 -10.58 3.95 -4.60
N ASN A 5 -9.28 3.70 -4.69
CA ASN A 5 -8.71 2.82 -5.71
C ASN A 5 -7.75 1.82 -5.05
N LYS A 6 -8.23 0.61 -4.83
CA LYS A 6 -7.43 -0.42 -4.16
C LYS A 6 -6.20 -0.84 -4.98
N PHE A 7 -6.25 -0.71 -6.31
CA PHE A 7 -5.11 -1.03 -7.16
C PHE A 7 -3.98 -0.01 -6.99
N ALA A 8 -4.34 1.27 -6.84
CA ALA A 8 -3.35 2.31 -6.56
C ALA A 8 -2.69 2.09 -5.20
N VAL A 9 -3.47 1.68 -4.19
CA VAL A 9 -2.94 1.36 -2.87
C VAL A 9 -1.93 0.22 -2.98
N GLY A 10 -2.29 -0.85 -3.69
CA GLY A 10 -1.40 -2.01 -3.85
C GLY A 10 -0.10 -1.64 -4.55
N ARG A 11 -0.18 -0.84 -5.62
CA ARG A 11 1.01 -0.39 -6.34
C ARG A 11 1.93 0.44 -5.43
N LEU A 12 1.35 1.32 -4.63
CA LEU A 12 2.13 2.16 -3.72
C LEU A 12 2.86 1.29 -2.68
N VAL A 13 2.15 0.37 -2.06
CA VAL A 13 2.75 -0.53 -1.05
C VAL A 13 3.91 -1.31 -1.68
N ARG A 14 3.68 -1.87 -2.86
CA ARG A 14 4.72 -2.61 -3.58
C ARG A 14 5.92 -1.73 -3.89
N GLN A 15 5.69 -0.51 -4.36
CA GLN A 15 6.76 0.42 -4.72
C GLN A 15 7.59 0.79 -3.49
N LEU A 16 6.93 1.11 -2.38
CA LEU A 16 7.63 1.45 -1.14
C LEU A 16 8.45 0.27 -0.63
N ARG A 17 7.87 -0.93 -0.70
CA ARG A 17 8.58 -2.15 -0.31
C ARG A 17 9.84 -2.38 -1.15
N LYS A 18 9.69 -2.27 -2.46
CA LYS A 18 10.81 -2.49 -3.38
C LYS A 18 11.89 -1.42 -3.21
N ASN A 19 11.50 -0.18 -2.95
CA ASN A 19 12.45 0.89 -2.72
C ASN A 19 13.33 0.63 -1.49
N ARG A 20 12.84 -0.18 -0.56
CA ARG A 20 13.61 -0.57 0.63
C ARG A 20 14.35 -1.89 0.44
N GLY A 21 14.28 -2.48 -0.74
CA GLY A 21 14.95 -3.75 -1.03
C GLY A 21 14.38 -4.94 -0.28
N LEU A 22 13.10 -4.88 0.11
CA LEU A 22 12.48 -5.94 0.91
C LEU A 22 11.68 -6.88 0.03
N SER A 23 11.79 -8.19 0.32
CA SER A 23 10.92 -9.19 -0.31
C SER A 23 9.54 -9.15 0.31
N GLN A 24 8.55 -9.76 -0.36
CA GLN A 24 7.22 -9.92 0.23
C GLN A 24 7.28 -10.72 1.53
N GLU A 25 8.11 -11.78 1.56
CA GLU A 25 8.22 -12.62 2.73
C GLU A 25 8.74 -11.83 3.95
N VAL A 26 9.81 -11.07 3.77
CA VAL A 26 10.37 -10.26 4.85
C VAL A 26 9.40 -9.19 5.27
N PHE A 27 8.83 -8.46 4.31
CA PHE A 27 7.95 -7.34 4.64
C PHE A 27 6.65 -7.81 5.31
N SER A 28 6.06 -8.90 4.84
CA SER A 28 4.84 -9.43 5.48
C SER A 28 5.11 -9.81 6.94
N GLY A 29 6.31 -10.35 7.21
CA GLY A 29 6.72 -10.62 8.60
C GLY A 29 6.80 -9.36 9.44
N LEU A 30 7.32 -8.27 8.88
CA LEU A 30 7.40 -6.99 9.60
C LEU A 30 6.02 -6.40 9.84
N VAL A 31 5.10 -6.56 8.90
CA VAL A 31 3.72 -6.09 9.04
C VAL A 31 2.93 -6.96 10.01
N GLY A 32 3.27 -8.25 10.10
CA GLY A 32 2.54 -9.21 10.92
C GLY A 32 1.34 -9.82 10.21
N ILE A 33 1.45 -10.01 8.89
CA ILE A 33 0.42 -10.66 8.08
C ILE A 33 1.04 -11.79 7.27
N ALA A 34 0.20 -12.67 6.73
CA ALA A 34 0.67 -13.74 5.86
C ALA A 34 1.21 -13.15 4.55
N ARG A 35 2.24 -13.81 3.99
CA ARG A 35 2.80 -13.39 2.71
C ARG A 35 1.74 -13.35 1.61
N SER A 36 0.85 -14.36 1.58
CA SER A 36 -0.23 -14.40 0.60
C SER A 36 -1.19 -13.22 0.75
N HIS A 37 -1.44 -12.78 1.98
CA HIS A 37 -2.28 -11.62 2.24
C HIS A 37 -1.62 -10.35 1.67
N LEU A 38 -0.33 -10.18 1.91
CA LEU A 38 0.41 -9.05 1.35
C LEU A 38 0.37 -9.06 -0.18
N ALA A 39 0.57 -10.25 -0.78
CA ALA A 39 0.54 -10.38 -2.24
C ALA A 39 -0.82 -9.95 -2.80
N MET A 40 -1.92 -10.30 -2.13
CA MET A 40 -3.26 -9.88 -2.56
C MET A 40 -3.49 -8.39 -2.42
N ILE A 41 -2.95 -7.78 -1.37
CA ILE A 41 -3.01 -6.32 -1.20
C ILE A 41 -2.24 -5.63 -2.34
N GLU A 42 -1.03 -6.09 -2.62
CA GLU A 42 -0.18 -5.49 -3.66
C GLU A 42 -0.78 -5.64 -5.06
N SER A 43 -1.46 -6.74 -5.31
CA SER A 43 -2.11 -6.96 -6.61
C SER A 43 -3.45 -6.22 -6.75
N GLY A 44 -3.99 -5.72 -5.65
CA GLY A 44 -5.30 -5.06 -5.63
C GLY A 44 -6.47 -6.02 -5.56
N SER A 45 -6.22 -7.33 -5.45
CA SER A 45 -7.32 -8.30 -5.34
C SER A 45 -7.97 -8.26 -3.95
N LYS A 46 -7.28 -7.73 -2.96
CA LYS A 46 -7.82 -7.58 -1.62
C LYS A 46 -7.47 -6.20 -1.07
N GLN A 47 -8.40 -5.62 -0.33
CA GLN A 47 -8.23 -4.32 0.28
C GLN A 47 -7.71 -4.49 1.71
N ALA A 48 -6.68 -3.72 2.07
CA ALA A 48 -6.18 -3.71 3.44
C ALA A 48 -7.21 -3.03 4.35
N ASN A 49 -7.51 -3.65 5.49
CA ASN A 49 -8.35 -2.99 6.48
C ASN A 49 -7.53 -1.91 7.20
N PHE A 50 -8.21 -1.12 8.03
CA PHE A 50 -7.57 0.03 8.69
C PHE A 50 -6.40 -0.41 9.57
N GLU A 51 -6.55 -1.49 10.31
CA GLU A 51 -5.46 -2.00 11.17
C GLU A 51 -4.26 -2.42 10.34
N THR A 52 -4.49 -3.08 9.21
CA THR A 52 -3.41 -3.50 8.33
C THR A 52 -2.68 -2.29 7.75
N VAL A 53 -3.41 -1.24 7.38
CA VAL A 53 -2.82 0.03 6.91
C VAL A 53 -1.91 0.62 8.00
N TRP A 54 -2.38 0.61 9.24
CA TRP A 54 -1.62 1.10 10.39
C TRP A 54 -0.31 0.31 10.53
N ARG A 55 -0.40 -1.03 10.47
CA ARG A 55 0.77 -1.90 10.60
C ARG A 55 1.75 -1.74 9.44
N ILE A 56 1.23 -1.55 8.22
CA ILE A 56 2.08 -1.29 7.05
C ILE A 56 2.86 -0.01 7.24
N ALA A 57 2.21 1.06 7.70
CA ALA A 57 2.88 2.32 7.97
C ALA A 57 4.01 2.13 8.99
N ASN A 58 3.73 1.43 10.09
CA ASN A 58 4.75 1.16 11.11
C ASN A 58 5.92 0.37 10.53
N ALA A 59 5.65 -0.61 9.67
CA ALA A 59 6.70 -1.42 9.06
C ALA A 59 7.57 -0.58 8.12
N PHE A 60 7.03 0.49 7.54
CA PHE A 60 7.80 1.45 6.73
C PHE A 60 8.40 2.58 7.58
N ASP A 61 8.27 2.51 8.90
CA ASP A 61 8.77 3.55 9.79
C ASP A 61 8.12 4.91 9.50
N MET A 62 6.83 4.87 9.15
CA MET A 62 6.02 6.05 8.85
C MET A 62 4.91 6.21 9.89
N ALA A 63 4.50 7.43 10.15
CA ALA A 63 3.24 7.68 10.85
C ALA A 63 2.09 7.24 9.92
N PRO A 64 1.01 6.65 10.46
CA PRO A 64 -0.11 6.21 9.61
C PRO A 64 -0.66 7.30 8.69
N HIS A 65 -0.77 8.55 9.16
CA HIS A 65 -1.28 9.64 8.31
C HIS A 65 -0.35 9.94 7.13
N GLU A 66 0.94 9.70 7.27
CA GLU A 66 1.89 9.89 6.16
C GLU A 66 1.64 8.85 5.05
N LEU A 67 1.40 7.60 5.44
CA LEU A 67 1.07 6.57 4.46
C LEU A 67 -0.25 6.90 3.76
N VAL A 68 -1.26 7.33 4.52
CA VAL A 68 -2.56 7.69 3.94
C VAL A 68 -2.41 8.86 2.96
N ARG A 69 -1.58 9.85 3.29
CA ARG A 69 -1.29 10.96 2.38
C ARG A 69 -0.68 10.45 1.07
N LEU A 70 0.27 9.52 1.16
CA LEU A 70 0.88 8.94 -0.05
C LEU A 70 -0.13 8.14 -0.85
N VAL A 71 -1.05 7.42 -0.17
CA VAL A 71 -2.15 6.72 -0.85
C VAL A 71 -3.02 7.71 -1.61
N GLU A 72 -3.37 8.81 -0.97
CA GLU A 72 -4.19 9.85 -1.61
C GLU A 72 -3.49 10.40 -2.85
N GLU A 73 -2.20 10.70 -2.75
CA GLU A 73 -1.41 11.21 -3.87
C GLU A 73 -1.34 10.20 -5.01
N GLU A 74 -1.18 8.93 -4.69
CA GLU A 74 -1.13 7.88 -5.70
C GLU A 74 -2.47 7.72 -6.42
N ILE A 75 -3.57 7.79 -5.69
CA ILE A 75 -4.91 7.73 -6.28
C ILE A 75 -5.15 8.93 -7.19
N GLN A 76 -4.74 10.13 -6.76
CA GLN A 76 -4.87 11.33 -7.57
C GLN A 76 -4.05 11.23 -8.85
N ARG A 77 -2.83 10.70 -8.75
CA ARG A 77 -1.97 10.52 -9.92
C ARG A 77 -2.57 9.54 -10.92
N ALA A 78 -3.12 8.42 -10.43
CA ALA A 78 -3.78 7.44 -11.28
C ALA A 78 -5.01 8.02 -11.96
N GLU A 79 -5.76 8.86 -11.26
CA GLU A 79 -6.94 9.53 -11.82
C GLU A 79 -6.56 10.49 -12.94
N ARG A 80 -5.48 11.28 -12.75
CA ARG A 80 -4.99 12.20 -13.78
C ARG A 80 -4.52 11.44 -15.02
N THR A 81 -3.88 10.29 -14.84
CA THR A 81 -3.42 9.46 -15.95
C THR A 81 -4.61 8.95 -16.77
N LYS A 82 -5.71 8.62 -16.12
CA LYS A 82 -6.92 8.17 -16.81
C LYS A 82 -7.54 9.24 -17.70
N GLN A 83 -7.35 10.51 -17.36
CA GLN A 83 -7.98 11.63 -18.07
C GLN A 83 -7.20 12.04 -19.33
N THR A 84 -6.01 11.50 -19.50
CA THR A 84 -5.20 11.77 -20.70
C THR A 84 -5.34 10.64 -21.71
#